data_38246e5721b54caa46e8a391866377c2
#
_entry.id   38246e5721b54caa46e8a391866377c2
#
_cell.length_a   1.000
_cell.length_b   1.000
_cell.length_c   1.000
_cell.angle_alpha   90.00
_cell.angle_beta   90.00
_cell.angle_gamma   90.00
#
_symmetry.space_group_name_H-M   'P 1'
#
loop_
_entity.id
_entity.type
_entity.pdbx_description
1 polymer ?
#
loop_
_entity_poly.entity_id
_entity_poly.type
_entity_poly.pdbx_seq_one_letter_code
_entity_poly.pdbx_strand_id
1 'polypeptide(L)' 'MISVSDRQLRIVTAGADLLPAEARGSFLRRVVAELRGRGDFNDGNVEQVVRAALLDQFPTYNE' A
#
# COMPACT_ATOMS: atom_id res chain seq x y z
N MET A 1 -1.69 -19.01 2.17
CA MET A 1 -2.70 -18.04 2.55
C MET A 1 -2.05 -16.80 3.14
N ILE A 2 -2.50 -15.64 2.72
CA ILE A 2 -1.98 -14.40 3.22
C ILE A 2 -2.70 -14.01 4.48
N SER A 3 -1.93 -13.74 5.51
CA SER A 3 -2.50 -13.34 6.77
C SER A 3 -2.00 -11.95 7.11
N VAL A 4 -2.90 -11.01 7.18
CA VAL A 4 -2.56 -9.63 7.46
C VAL A 4 -3.09 -9.28 8.84
N SER A 5 -2.23 -8.74 9.70
CA SER A 5 -2.65 -8.38 11.04
C SER A 5 -3.54 -7.13 11.00
N ASP A 6 -4.28 -6.91 12.09
CA ASP A 6 -5.12 -5.72 12.18
C ASP A 6 -4.30 -4.45 12.02
N ARG A 7 -3.11 -4.43 12.57
CA ARG A 7 -2.24 -3.28 12.46
C ARG A 7 -1.84 -3.04 11.01
N GLN A 8 -1.48 -4.12 10.31
CA GLN A 8 -1.09 -4.00 8.92
C GLN A 8 -2.27 -3.54 8.06
N LEU A 9 -3.44 -4.06 8.36
CA LEU A 9 -4.64 -3.66 7.64
C LEU A 9 -4.92 -2.17 7.86
N ARG A 10 -4.71 -1.67 9.07
CA ARG A 10 -4.89 -0.26 9.35
C ARG A 10 -3.92 0.60 8.57
N ILE A 11 -2.67 0.15 8.46
CA ILE A 11 -1.67 0.89 7.69
C ILE A 11 -2.11 1.02 6.23
N VAL A 12 -2.56 -0.09 5.66
CA VAL A 12 -2.99 -0.09 4.27
C VAL A 12 -4.25 0.76 4.09
N THR A 13 -5.20 0.61 4.99
CA THR A 13 -6.45 1.36 4.93
C THR A 13 -6.21 2.86 5.07
N ALA A 14 -5.35 3.23 5.99
CA ALA A 14 -5.02 4.64 6.19
C ALA A 14 -4.39 5.23 4.92
N GLY A 15 -3.54 4.45 4.25
CA GLY A 15 -2.96 4.89 2.99
C GLY A 15 -4.03 5.06 1.92
N ALA A 16 -4.93 4.11 1.81
CA ALA A 16 -6.00 4.17 0.82
C ALA A 16 -6.91 5.37 1.06
N ASP A 17 -7.14 5.72 2.32
CA ASP A 17 -8.02 6.84 2.66
C ASP A 17 -7.47 8.19 2.19
N LEU A 18 -6.18 8.27 1.93
CA LEU A 18 -5.58 9.50 1.41
C LEU A 18 -5.86 9.69 -0.07
N LEU A 19 -6.43 8.69 -0.73
CA LEU A 19 -6.66 8.73 -2.17
C LEU A 19 -8.12 8.90 -2.50
N PRO A 20 -8.43 9.48 -3.67
CA PRO A 20 -9.82 9.50 -4.12
C PRO A 20 -10.33 8.08 -4.28
N ALA A 21 -11.65 7.93 -4.19
CA ALA A 21 -12.27 6.61 -4.22
C ALA A 21 -11.88 5.80 -5.46
N GLU A 22 -11.78 6.46 -6.60
CA GLU A 22 -11.48 5.76 -7.84
C GLU A 22 -10.04 5.26 -7.91
N ALA A 23 -9.16 5.78 -7.09
CA ALA A 23 -7.76 5.35 -7.08
C ALA A 23 -7.47 4.27 -6.03
N ARG A 24 -8.40 4.06 -5.10
CA ARG A 24 -8.18 3.12 -4.00
C ARG A 24 -8.02 1.69 -4.45
N GLY A 25 -8.81 1.27 -5.42
CA GLY A 25 -8.73 -0.09 -5.92
C GLY A 25 -7.37 -0.41 -6.53
N SER A 26 -6.88 0.50 -7.35
CA SER A 26 -5.57 0.38 -7.96
C SER A 26 -4.47 0.34 -6.92
N PHE A 27 -4.57 1.22 -5.93
CA PHE A 27 -3.61 1.29 -4.84
C PHE A 27 -3.56 -0.04 -4.08
N LEU A 28 -4.72 -0.57 -3.73
CA LEU A 28 -4.78 -1.83 -2.97
C LEU A 28 -4.20 -2.99 -3.77
N ARG A 29 -4.49 -3.06 -5.06
CA ARG A 29 -3.93 -4.10 -5.91
C ARG A 29 -2.41 -3.99 -5.98
N ARG A 30 -1.91 -2.77 -6.06
CA ARG A 30 -0.47 -2.53 -6.09
C ARG A 30 0.19 -2.99 -4.81
N VAL A 31 -0.42 -2.65 -3.67
CA VAL A 31 0.10 -3.04 -2.36
C VAL A 31 0.16 -4.56 -2.26
N VAL A 32 -0.92 -5.25 -2.62
CA VAL A 32 -0.96 -6.70 -2.55
C VAL A 32 0.10 -7.33 -3.44
N ALA A 33 0.24 -6.84 -4.66
CA ALA A 33 1.22 -7.37 -5.58
C ALA A 33 2.64 -7.20 -5.07
N GLU A 34 2.93 -6.03 -4.50
CA GLU A 34 4.26 -5.77 -3.95
C GLU A 34 4.57 -6.66 -2.75
N LEU A 35 3.58 -6.84 -1.88
CA LEU A 35 3.79 -7.68 -0.71
C LEU A 35 4.00 -9.14 -1.11
N ARG A 36 3.27 -9.60 -2.09
CA ARG A 36 3.45 -10.96 -2.58
C ARG A 36 4.85 -11.15 -3.15
N GLY A 37 5.35 -10.15 -3.84
CA GLY A 37 6.68 -10.22 -4.40
C GLY A 37 7.76 -10.30 -3.34
N ARG A 38 7.54 -9.66 -2.19
CA ARG A 38 8.52 -9.67 -1.11
C ARG A 38 8.47 -10.97 -0.31
N GLY A 39 7.30 -11.57 -0.23
CA GLY A 39 7.13 -12.80 0.53
C GLY A 39 7.26 -12.63 2.03
N ASP A 40 7.27 -11.40 2.51
CA ASP A 40 7.48 -11.09 3.92
C ASP A 40 6.51 -10.01 4.35
N PHE A 41 5.69 -10.32 5.33
CA PHE A 41 4.58 -9.46 5.72
C PHE A 41 4.77 -8.83 7.09
N ASN A 42 5.96 -8.39 7.43
CA ASN A 42 6.14 -7.68 8.69
C ASN A 42 5.69 -6.23 8.54
N ASP A 43 5.50 -5.55 9.67
CA ASP A 43 4.95 -4.19 9.69
C ASP A 43 5.81 -3.21 8.90
N GLY A 44 7.13 -3.35 9.01
CA GLY A 44 8.03 -2.45 8.30
C GLY A 44 7.90 -2.57 6.79
N ASN A 45 7.77 -3.80 6.31
CA ASN A 45 7.61 -4.03 4.88
C ASN A 45 6.27 -3.49 4.38
N VAL A 46 5.21 -3.68 5.17
CA VAL A 46 3.90 -3.15 4.79
C VAL A 46 3.96 -1.63 4.70
N GLU A 47 4.59 -0.98 5.67
CA GLU A 47 4.71 0.47 5.62
C GLU A 47 5.47 0.94 4.40
N GLN A 48 6.55 0.28 4.07
CA GLN A 48 7.35 0.64 2.91
C GLN A 48 6.55 0.50 1.62
N VAL A 49 5.82 -0.60 1.51
CA VAL A 49 5.03 -0.86 0.31
C VAL A 49 3.92 0.18 0.17
N VAL A 50 3.25 0.50 1.29
CA VAL A 50 2.19 1.49 1.27
C VAL A 50 2.74 2.85 0.84
N ARG A 51 3.88 3.24 1.39
CA ARG A 51 4.49 4.50 1.06
C ARG A 51 4.88 4.56 -0.42
N ALA A 52 5.47 3.49 -0.93
CA ALA A 52 5.86 3.44 -2.33
C ALA A 52 4.64 3.50 -3.25
N ALA A 53 3.58 2.79 -2.88
CA ALA A 53 2.36 2.80 -3.66
C ALA A 53 1.69 4.16 -3.66
N LEU A 54 1.75 4.87 -2.53
CA LEU A 54 1.20 6.22 -2.45
C LEU A 54 1.97 7.18 -3.35
N LEU A 55 3.29 7.09 -3.33
CA LEU A 55 4.10 7.94 -4.18
C LEU A 55 3.82 7.72 -5.65
N ASP A 56 3.50 6.48 -6.00
CA ASP A 56 3.17 6.14 -7.36
C ASP A 56 1.83 6.75 -7.79
N GLN A 57 0.88 6.86 -6.85
CA GLN A 57 -0.42 7.45 -7.12
C GLN A 57 -0.37 8.98 -7.15
N PHE A 58 0.60 9.58 -6.49
CA PHE A 58 0.77 11.02 -6.49
C PHE A 58 2.03 11.37 -7.25
N PRO A 59 1.94 11.50 -8.57
CA PRO A 59 3.12 11.82 -9.34
C PRO A 59 3.71 13.12 -8.87
N THR A 60 5.00 13.12 -8.65
CA THR A 60 5.63 14.32 -8.24
C THR A 60 6.13 15.01 -9.45
N TYR A 61 5.85 16.24 -9.55
CA TYR A 61 6.38 16.98 -10.57
C TYR A 61 7.51 17.67 -10.09
N ASN A 62 8.46 17.47 -10.62
CA ASN A 62 9.50 18.22 -10.20
C ASN A 62 9.84 19.05 -11.18
N GLU A 63 9.65 19.47 -11.29
CA GLU A 63 9.98 20.00 -11.90
C GLU A 63 10.59 20.19 -12.12
#